data_5b3a4022e0f5ccbb021b9ef31f46b318
#
_entry.id   5b3a4022e0f5ccbb021b9ef31f46b318
#
_cell.length_a   1.000
_cell.length_b   1.000
_cell.length_c   1.000
_cell.angle_alpha   90.00
_cell.angle_beta   90.00
_cell.angle_gamma   90.00
#
_symmetry.space_group_name_H-M   'P 1'
#
loop_
_entity.id
_entity.type
_entity.pdbx_description
1 polymer ?
#
loop_
_entity_poly.entity_id
_entity_poly.type
_entity_poly.pdbx_seq_one_letter_code
_entity_poly.pdbx_strand_id
1 'polypeptide(L)'
;MDRSGKLVAGRALPALRRQGRATQLIVDGKPLVMIGGELHNSSSSSLRYMEPIWPRLRALHCNTVLAAVSWELVEPEEGRFELELVTGLVEAARSHGLKLVPLWFGTLKNSFSQYAPAWVKTDVRRFPRAKAQQGFRRGANSVFSAETLACDARAFARVMKHIREIDAEHQTVVMVQVENEVGILEQTRDYCAEAEAAFAKPVPAELMRYLRGHLEGLRGELCGAWEAAGSREAGTWTEVFGATGDEVFMAWHMGKFVDAVAAAGAKEYALPLFANAWLTGTPPGKAGVYPSGGPVSRMMDVWKAAAPHLFTLAPDNYDEEPFADACADYAREDNPLLIPEARRDHHAPACVWYALAEHDAMCFAPFGIDSVGLDDPAIVNIVQEGIAGQNATGNSRLLTQSFRVLNDMMPTIAKHHGSGNMIGVLQREGQRSVTRTLGGYVLTIEFNEERKPGVTPAAGLVIATGKDEFLVAGHGFRVRFAVDGKAGYWVENLAIEECVFVDGQLTSVRRLNGDEGGVRLRTREVEVCCAKLHPLAV
;
A
#
# COMPACT_ATOMS: atom_id res chain seq x y z
N MET A 1 9.75 5.19 -21.01
CA MET A 1 8.65 5.33 -21.98
C MET A 1 7.40 5.67 -21.20
N ASP A 2 6.63 6.66 -21.65
CA ASP A 2 5.28 6.87 -21.10
C ASP A 2 4.37 5.68 -21.49
N ARG A 3 3.08 5.73 -21.15
CA ARG A 3 2.11 4.68 -21.59
C ARG A 3 2.09 4.47 -23.11
N SER A 4 2.66 5.39 -23.89
CA SER A 4 2.83 5.31 -25.35
C SER A 4 4.24 4.88 -25.79
N GLY A 5 5.14 4.60 -24.86
CA GLY A 5 6.52 4.21 -25.14
C GLY A 5 7.48 5.37 -25.44
N LYS A 6 7.12 6.62 -25.14
CA LYS A 6 7.97 7.79 -25.39
C LYS A 6 9.05 7.96 -24.33
N LEU A 7 10.24 8.39 -24.74
CA LEU A 7 11.33 8.79 -23.87
C LEU A 7 11.12 10.24 -23.38
N VAL A 8 11.35 10.46 -22.08
CA VAL A 8 11.51 11.81 -21.52
C VAL A 8 12.99 11.97 -21.21
N ALA A 9 13.61 13.02 -21.74
CA ALA A 9 15.05 13.27 -21.60
C ALA A 9 15.96 12.08 -21.98
N GLY A 10 15.51 11.22 -22.92
CA GLY A 10 16.27 10.04 -23.34
C GLY A 10 16.22 8.81 -22.42
N ARG A 11 15.54 8.90 -21.27
CA ARG A 11 15.41 7.82 -20.28
C ARG A 11 13.95 7.35 -20.13
N ALA A 12 13.73 6.05 -19.95
CA ALA A 12 12.38 5.52 -19.72
C ALA A 12 11.87 5.96 -18.35
N LEU A 13 10.59 6.37 -18.26
CA LEU A 13 9.96 6.71 -16.97
C LEU A 13 9.81 5.46 -16.07
N PRO A 14 9.72 5.67 -14.73
CA PRO A 14 9.17 4.65 -13.84
C PRO A 14 7.86 4.12 -14.40
N ALA A 15 7.76 2.80 -14.57
CA ALA A 15 6.65 2.19 -15.28
C ALA A 15 6.23 0.86 -14.65
N LEU A 16 4.98 0.48 -14.89
CA LEU A 16 4.44 -0.80 -14.45
C LEU A 16 4.66 -1.86 -15.52
N ARG A 17 5.09 -3.05 -15.09
CA ARG A 17 5.29 -4.21 -15.98
C ARG A 17 4.64 -5.45 -15.39
N ARG A 18 3.83 -6.13 -16.17
CA ARG A 18 3.26 -7.43 -15.79
C ARG A 18 4.35 -8.52 -15.79
N GLN A 19 4.36 -9.33 -14.73
CA GLN A 19 5.20 -10.52 -14.61
C GLN A 19 4.37 -11.65 -13.99
N GLY A 20 3.98 -12.64 -14.79
CA GLY A 20 3.04 -13.66 -14.34
C GLY A 20 1.73 -13.03 -13.85
N ARG A 21 1.32 -13.37 -12.62
CA ARG A 21 0.14 -12.77 -11.99
C ARG A 21 0.42 -11.42 -11.31
N ALA A 22 1.68 -11.07 -11.07
CA ALA A 22 2.06 -9.83 -10.39
C ALA A 22 2.29 -8.66 -11.34
N THR A 23 2.25 -7.45 -10.78
CA THR A 23 2.70 -6.22 -11.44
C THR A 23 3.94 -5.70 -10.70
N GLN A 24 4.98 -5.36 -11.45
CA GLN A 24 6.22 -4.80 -10.92
C GLN A 24 6.36 -3.32 -11.27
N LEU A 25 6.87 -2.53 -10.34
CA LEU A 25 7.39 -1.20 -10.62
C LEU A 25 8.80 -1.32 -11.19
N ILE A 26 9.03 -0.75 -12.37
CA ILE A 26 10.33 -0.74 -13.04
C ILE A 26 10.91 0.66 -12.94
N VAL A 27 12.05 0.78 -12.29
CA VAL A 27 12.81 2.03 -12.12
C VAL A 27 14.21 1.79 -12.64
N ASP A 28 14.73 2.68 -13.47
CA ASP A 28 16.05 2.51 -14.12
C ASP A 28 16.21 1.15 -14.83
N GLY A 29 15.11 0.66 -15.41
CA GLY A 29 15.08 -0.63 -16.11
C GLY A 29 15.08 -1.87 -15.22
N LYS A 30 15.07 -1.70 -13.89
CA LYS A 30 15.09 -2.78 -12.90
C LYS A 30 13.80 -2.80 -12.07
N PRO A 31 13.34 -4.00 -11.64
CA PRO A 31 12.26 -4.08 -10.68
C PRO A 31 12.65 -3.44 -9.34
N LEU A 32 11.73 -2.66 -8.79
CA LEU A 32 11.83 -2.09 -7.45
C LEU A 32 10.63 -2.57 -6.63
N VAL A 33 10.90 -3.20 -5.49
CA VAL A 33 9.92 -3.37 -4.42
C VAL A 33 10.23 -2.29 -3.38
N MET A 34 9.25 -1.46 -3.08
CA MET A 34 9.40 -0.36 -2.15
C MET A 34 9.30 -0.88 -0.71
N ILE A 35 10.41 -0.81 0.01
CA ILE A 35 10.54 -1.17 1.42
C ILE A 35 10.95 0.09 2.15
N GLY A 36 10.05 0.64 2.95
CA GLY A 36 10.35 1.92 3.58
C GLY A 36 9.30 2.31 4.60
N GLY A 37 8.91 3.56 4.59
CA GLY A 37 7.88 4.05 5.48
C GLY A 37 7.30 5.37 5.02
N GLU A 38 6.09 5.63 5.52
CA GLU A 38 5.48 6.94 5.43
C GLU A 38 5.90 7.79 6.62
N LEU A 39 6.25 9.03 6.36
CA LEU A 39 6.55 10.02 7.39
C LEU A 39 5.27 10.44 8.12
N HIS A 40 5.42 10.95 9.36
CA HIS A 40 4.31 11.69 9.96
C HIS A 40 3.89 12.85 9.05
N ASN A 41 2.60 13.15 9.03
CA ASN A 41 1.97 14.10 8.11
C ASN A 41 2.65 15.48 8.02
N SER A 42 3.26 15.96 9.12
CA SER A 42 3.89 17.27 9.18
C SER A 42 5.41 17.25 9.07
N SER A 43 6.05 16.09 9.04
CA SER A 43 7.51 16.00 9.04
C SER A 43 8.12 16.63 7.79
N SER A 44 7.55 16.35 6.64
CA SER A 44 8.00 16.90 5.36
C SER A 44 7.59 18.36 5.11
N SER A 45 6.93 19.03 6.05
CA SER A 45 6.58 20.46 5.93
C SER A 45 7.77 21.40 6.10
N SER A 46 8.93 20.89 6.53
CA SER A 46 10.14 21.67 6.75
C SER A 46 11.39 20.86 6.40
N LEU A 47 12.21 21.38 5.49
CA LEU A 47 13.49 20.75 5.14
C LEU A 47 14.42 20.64 6.36
N ARG A 48 14.46 21.67 7.21
CA ARG A 48 15.24 21.66 8.45
C ARG A 48 14.81 20.55 9.41
N TYR A 49 13.50 20.30 9.53
CA TYR A 49 12.98 19.21 10.36
C TYR A 49 13.38 17.85 9.82
N MET A 50 13.47 17.74 8.50
CA MET A 50 13.84 16.49 7.81
C MET A 50 15.34 16.18 7.87
N GLU A 51 16.23 17.17 8.08
CA GLU A 51 17.69 16.94 8.08
C GLU A 51 18.13 15.74 8.93
N PRO A 52 17.76 15.60 10.21
CA PRO A 52 18.16 14.45 11.03
C PRO A 52 17.39 13.16 10.71
N ILE A 53 16.31 13.22 9.94
CA ILE A 53 15.46 12.07 9.62
C ILE A 53 16.08 11.23 8.50
N TRP A 54 16.62 11.84 7.46
CA TRP A 54 17.17 11.14 6.30
C TRP A 54 18.22 10.06 6.66
N PRO A 55 19.26 10.34 7.47
CA PRO A 55 20.21 9.32 7.89
C PRO A 55 19.56 8.17 8.68
N ARG A 56 18.52 8.46 9.46
CA ARG A 56 17.80 7.44 10.23
C ARG A 56 17.01 6.49 9.34
N LEU A 57 16.33 7.00 8.29
CA LEU A 57 15.66 6.17 7.29
C LEU A 57 16.66 5.21 6.61
N ARG A 58 17.85 5.69 6.32
CA ARG A 58 18.94 4.84 5.79
C ARG A 58 19.42 3.80 6.81
N ALA A 59 19.54 4.16 8.08
CA ALA A 59 19.93 3.23 9.14
C ALA A 59 18.86 2.14 9.36
N LEU A 60 17.59 2.43 9.11
CA LEU A 60 16.51 1.44 9.09
C LEU A 60 16.50 0.57 7.81
N HIS A 61 17.42 0.80 6.89
CA HIS A 61 17.47 0.15 5.58
C HIS A 61 16.24 0.41 4.71
N CYS A 62 15.58 1.57 4.85
CA CYS A 62 14.58 1.99 3.88
C CYS A 62 15.23 2.20 2.51
N ASN A 63 14.56 1.79 1.44
CA ASN A 63 14.93 2.13 0.06
C ASN A 63 14.01 3.22 -0.53
N THR A 64 12.86 3.43 0.09
CA THR A 64 11.83 4.37 -0.34
C THR A 64 11.25 5.11 0.86
N VAL A 65 10.86 6.36 0.69
CA VAL A 65 10.12 7.16 1.68
C VAL A 65 8.87 7.74 1.04
N LEU A 66 7.77 7.71 1.78
CA LEU A 66 6.52 8.34 1.41
C LEU A 66 6.41 9.63 2.21
N ALA A 67 6.21 10.78 1.53
CA ALA A 67 6.27 12.10 2.17
C ALA A 67 5.15 13.01 1.68
N ALA A 68 4.46 13.66 2.61
CA ALA A 68 3.37 14.58 2.30
C ALA A 68 3.87 15.81 1.52
N VAL A 69 3.11 16.17 0.49
CA VAL A 69 3.19 17.44 -0.26
C VAL A 69 1.83 18.10 -0.15
N SER A 70 1.71 19.11 0.70
CA SER A 70 0.43 19.74 1.00
C SER A 70 0.15 20.94 0.11
N TRP A 71 -1.09 21.06 -0.36
CA TRP A 71 -1.54 22.14 -1.23
C TRP A 71 -1.30 23.52 -0.60
N GLU A 72 -1.58 23.66 0.71
CA GLU A 72 -1.39 24.96 1.40
C GLU A 72 0.05 25.47 1.41
N LEU A 73 1.05 24.59 1.33
CA LEU A 73 2.46 24.99 1.23
C LEU A 73 2.91 25.17 -0.22
N VAL A 74 2.25 24.51 -1.17
CA VAL A 74 2.54 24.63 -2.60
C VAL A 74 1.92 25.87 -3.22
N GLU A 75 0.71 26.26 -2.80
CA GLU A 75 -0.01 27.43 -3.32
C GLU A 75 -0.60 28.26 -2.17
N PRO A 76 0.24 28.89 -1.31
CA PRO A 76 -0.21 29.64 -0.13
C PRO A 76 -1.12 30.80 -0.47
N GLU A 77 -0.94 31.43 -1.61
CA GLU A 77 -1.80 32.43 -2.22
C GLU A 77 -2.23 31.96 -3.61
N GLU A 78 -3.46 32.26 -3.99
CA GLU A 78 -3.99 31.80 -5.27
C GLU A 78 -3.12 32.22 -6.45
N GLY A 79 -2.66 31.24 -7.23
CA GLY A 79 -1.79 31.45 -8.39
C GLY A 79 -0.31 31.68 -8.06
N ARG A 80 0.07 31.79 -6.77
CA ARG A 80 1.46 31.90 -6.34
C ARG A 80 1.97 30.55 -5.84
N PHE A 81 2.83 29.91 -6.63
CA PHE A 81 3.37 28.60 -6.34
C PHE A 81 4.74 28.68 -5.68
N GLU A 82 4.92 28.00 -4.55
CA GLU A 82 6.16 27.84 -3.80
C GLU A 82 6.57 26.37 -3.85
N LEU A 83 7.60 26.04 -4.62
CA LEU A 83 7.98 24.64 -4.94
C LEU A 83 9.35 24.26 -4.37
N GLU A 84 10.01 25.16 -3.65
CA GLU A 84 11.34 24.96 -3.04
C GLU A 84 11.33 23.79 -2.04
N LEU A 85 10.23 23.62 -1.29
CA LEU A 85 10.07 22.49 -0.40
C LEU A 85 10.05 21.16 -1.17
N VAL A 86 9.33 21.09 -2.28
CA VAL A 86 9.28 19.89 -3.15
C VAL A 86 10.66 19.61 -3.73
N THR A 87 11.37 20.63 -4.22
CA THR A 87 12.76 20.50 -4.70
C THR A 87 13.66 19.92 -3.62
N GLY A 88 13.65 20.50 -2.43
CA GLY A 88 14.50 20.06 -1.33
C GLY A 88 14.22 18.63 -0.87
N LEU A 89 12.96 18.21 -0.83
CA LEU A 89 12.59 16.82 -0.50
C LEU A 89 13.13 15.83 -1.56
N VAL A 90 12.98 16.15 -2.85
CA VAL A 90 13.48 15.30 -3.95
C VAL A 90 15.01 15.21 -3.93
N GLU A 91 15.70 16.33 -3.77
CA GLU A 91 17.17 16.38 -3.73
C GLU A 91 17.73 15.67 -2.50
N ALA A 92 17.11 15.85 -1.33
CA ALA A 92 17.51 15.17 -0.10
C ALA A 92 17.30 13.65 -0.19
N ALA A 93 16.15 13.19 -0.68
CA ALA A 93 15.92 11.76 -0.93
C ALA A 93 16.99 11.19 -1.87
N ARG A 94 17.27 11.89 -2.98
CA ARG A 94 18.31 11.52 -3.96
C ARG A 94 19.70 11.43 -3.33
N SER A 95 20.10 12.44 -2.56
CA SER A 95 21.42 12.49 -1.93
C SER A 95 21.63 11.37 -0.90
N HIS A 96 20.56 10.89 -0.28
CA HIS A 96 20.58 9.75 0.64
C HIS A 96 20.32 8.41 -0.04
N GLY A 97 20.21 8.36 -1.39
CA GLY A 97 19.99 7.12 -2.13
C GLY A 97 18.62 6.48 -1.86
N LEU A 98 17.62 7.29 -1.53
CA LEU A 98 16.24 6.88 -1.32
C LEU A 98 15.40 7.21 -2.55
N LYS A 99 14.41 6.37 -2.86
CA LYS A 99 13.31 6.74 -3.74
C LYS A 99 12.25 7.50 -2.93
N LEU A 100 11.48 8.34 -3.61
CA LEU A 100 10.45 9.18 -3.02
C LEU A 100 9.09 8.90 -3.65
N VAL A 101 8.08 8.79 -2.83
CA VAL A 101 6.67 8.79 -3.22
C VAL A 101 6.00 10.00 -2.58
N PRO A 102 5.79 11.11 -3.32
CA PRO A 102 5.01 12.23 -2.83
C PRO A 102 3.56 11.81 -2.60
N LEU A 103 2.99 12.25 -1.47
CA LEU A 103 1.59 12.10 -1.14
C LEU A 103 0.94 13.46 -1.31
N TRP A 104 0.12 13.63 -2.34
CA TRP A 104 -0.59 14.87 -2.59
C TRP A 104 -1.74 15.03 -1.60
N PHE A 105 -1.55 15.89 -0.60
CA PHE A 105 -2.59 16.30 0.34
C PHE A 105 -3.27 17.56 -0.22
N GLY A 106 -4.23 17.35 -1.09
CA GLY A 106 -4.98 18.36 -1.81
C GLY A 106 -6.26 18.79 -1.09
N THR A 107 -7.38 18.53 -1.72
CA THR A 107 -8.71 18.85 -1.20
C THR A 107 -9.09 18.02 0.02
N LEU A 108 -8.71 16.73 0.05
CA LEU A 108 -9.10 15.81 1.12
C LEU A 108 -7.91 15.04 1.71
N LYS A 109 -7.80 15.10 3.04
CA LYS A 109 -6.96 14.23 3.87
C LYS A 109 -7.80 13.73 5.03
N ASN A 110 -7.95 12.40 5.19
CA ASN A 110 -8.78 11.77 6.23
C ASN A 110 -10.22 12.34 6.23
N SER A 111 -10.81 12.51 5.05
CA SER A 111 -12.13 13.12 4.84
C SER A 111 -12.26 14.59 5.26
N PHE A 112 -11.14 15.31 5.46
CA PHE A 112 -11.12 16.74 5.82
C PHE A 112 -10.27 17.55 4.84
N SER A 113 -10.56 18.85 4.69
CA SER A 113 -9.83 19.78 3.81
C SER A 113 -8.83 20.64 4.60
N GLN A 114 -8.11 20.03 5.54
CA GLN A 114 -7.18 20.73 6.42
C GLN A 114 -5.94 21.24 5.67
N TYR A 115 -5.52 20.55 4.63
CA TYR A 115 -4.34 20.85 3.82
C TYR A 115 -4.64 21.75 2.61
N ALA A 116 -5.90 22.10 2.38
CA ALA A 116 -6.25 23.13 1.41
C ALA A 116 -5.74 24.52 1.87
N PRO A 117 -5.34 25.43 0.96
CA PRO A 117 -4.85 26.75 1.31
C PRO A 117 -5.88 27.60 2.05
N ALA A 118 -5.41 28.65 2.77
CA ALA A 118 -6.28 29.56 3.51
C ALA A 118 -7.34 30.22 2.63
N TRP A 119 -6.99 30.62 1.41
CA TRP A 119 -7.90 31.24 0.45
C TRP A 119 -9.03 30.30 0.00
N VAL A 120 -8.79 28.98 -0.02
CA VAL A 120 -9.84 27.94 -0.24
C VAL A 120 -10.67 27.75 1.02
N LYS A 121 -10.02 27.65 2.19
CA LYS A 121 -10.69 27.36 3.49
C LYS A 121 -11.62 28.48 3.92
N THR A 122 -11.38 29.72 3.55
CA THR A 122 -12.12 30.91 4.02
C THR A 122 -13.21 31.38 3.06
N ASP A 123 -13.13 31.09 1.78
CA ASP A 123 -14.17 31.45 0.80
C ASP A 123 -15.17 30.31 0.58
N VAL A 124 -16.08 30.12 1.53
CA VAL A 124 -17.09 29.07 1.48
C VAL A 124 -18.19 29.27 0.41
N ARG A 125 -18.22 30.44 -0.25
CA ARG A 125 -19.15 30.68 -1.37
C ARG A 125 -18.56 30.11 -2.64
N ARG A 126 -17.29 30.30 -2.86
CA ARG A 126 -16.56 29.80 -4.02
C ARG A 126 -16.21 28.31 -3.84
N PHE A 127 -15.86 27.91 -2.61
CA PHE A 127 -15.46 26.55 -2.26
C PHE A 127 -16.45 25.95 -1.23
N PRO A 128 -17.63 25.49 -1.70
CA PRO A 128 -18.69 25.03 -0.81
C PRO A 128 -18.23 23.80 -0.02
N ARG A 129 -18.71 23.75 1.23
CA ARG A 129 -18.46 22.61 2.12
C ARG A 129 -19.45 21.49 1.86
N ALA A 130 -19.01 20.27 2.07
CA ALA A 130 -19.92 19.13 2.18
C ALA A 130 -20.91 19.35 3.31
N LYS A 131 -22.17 18.96 3.11
CA LYS A 131 -23.25 19.14 4.09
C LYS A 131 -23.69 17.80 4.66
N ALA A 132 -24.00 17.82 5.96
CA ALA A 132 -24.73 16.75 6.60
C ALA A 132 -26.23 16.90 6.35
N GLN A 133 -26.98 15.81 6.50
CA GLN A 133 -28.44 15.81 6.37
C GLN A 133 -29.12 16.83 7.33
N GLN A 134 -28.52 17.08 8.49
CA GLN A 134 -29.02 17.99 9.52
C GLN A 134 -28.17 19.27 9.70
N GLY A 135 -27.42 19.72 8.67
CA GLY A 135 -26.63 20.94 8.74
C GLY A 135 -25.24 20.88 8.12
N PHE A 136 -24.35 21.75 8.55
CA PHE A 136 -22.98 21.80 8.04
C PHE A 136 -22.13 20.64 8.56
N ARG A 137 -21.41 19.96 7.65
CA ARG A 137 -20.26 19.19 8.02
C ARG A 137 -19.05 20.10 8.20
N ARG A 138 -18.41 20.04 9.35
CA ARG A 138 -17.17 20.80 9.61
C ARG A 138 -16.02 20.21 8.80
N GLY A 139 -15.25 21.06 8.12
CA GLY A 139 -13.89 20.78 7.69
C GLY A 139 -13.68 20.09 6.36
N ALA A 140 -14.71 19.69 5.61
CA ALA A 140 -14.55 19.09 4.28
C ALA A 140 -15.16 19.98 3.18
N ASN A 141 -14.42 20.21 2.09
CA ASN A 141 -14.97 20.77 0.86
C ASN A 141 -15.77 19.70 0.12
N SER A 142 -16.83 20.13 -0.59
CA SER A 142 -17.63 19.23 -1.41
C SER A 142 -16.88 18.89 -2.71
N VAL A 143 -16.80 17.60 -3.04
CA VAL A 143 -16.26 17.13 -4.33
C VAL A 143 -17.19 17.41 -5.51
N PHE A 144 -18.39 17.92 -5.25
CA PHE A 144 -19.33 18.38 -6.27
C PHE A 144 -19.06 19.82 -6.73
N SER A 145 -18.06 20.50 -6.14
CA SER A 145 -17.62 21.82 -6.54
C SER A 145 -16.65 21.74 -7.72
N ALA A 146 -17.11 22.21 -8.89
CA ALA A 146 -16.24 22.32 -10.07
C ALA A 146 -15.05 23.27 -9.85
N GLU A 147 -15.23 24.30 -9.04
CA GLU A 147 -14.19 25.27 -8.72
C GLU A 147 -13.10 24.65 -7.81
N THR A 148 -13.52 23.90 -6.79
CA THR A 148 -12.57 23.17 -5.93
C THR A 148 -11.75 22.19 -6.75
N LEU A 149 -12.40 21.41 -7.62
CA LEU A 149 -11.71 20.48 -8.51
C LEU A 149 -10.72 21.18 -9.44
N ALA A 150 -11.13 22.29 -10.05
CA ALA A 150 -10.28 23.02 -11.00
C ALA A 150 -9.01 23.59 -10.33
N CYS A 151 -9.14 24.10 -9.11
CA CYS A 151 -8.02 24.65 -8.36
C CYS A 151 -7.05 23.57 -7.88
N ASP A 152 -7.56 22.48 -7.33
CA ASP A 152 -6.77 21.33 -6.88
C ASP A 152 -6.01 20.68 -8.06
N ALA A 153 -6.72 20.34 -9.13
CA ALA A 153 -6.12 19.76 -10.33
C ALA A 153 -5.03 20.65 -10.94
N ARG A 154 -5.21 21.97 -10.93
CA ARG A 154 -4.20 22.94 -11.37
C ARG A 154 -2.97 22.89 -10.46
N ALA A 155 -3.16 22.88 -9.15
CA ALA A 155 -2.05 22.83 -8.19
C ALA A 155 -1.27 21.52 -8.31
N PHE A 156 -1.95 20.39 -8.37
CA PHE A 156 -1.32 19.08 -8.58
C PHE A 156 -0.56 19.01 -9.91
N ALA A 157 -1.15 19.49 -11.00
CA ALA A 157 -0.47 19.56 -12.30
C ALA A 157 0.82 20.39 -12.23
N ARG A 158 0.81 21.49 -11.47
CA ARG A 158 2.00 22.35 -11.29
C ARG A 158 3.11 21.62 -10.52
N VAL A 159 2.76 20.85 -9.49
CA VAL A 159 3.70 19.98 -8.75
C VAL A 159 4.28 18.92 -9.68
N MET A 160 3.46 18.21 -10.44
CA MET A 160 3.90 17.15 -11.34
C MET A 160 4.82 17.68 -12.45
N LYS A 161 4.50 18.86 -13.00
CA LYS A 161 5.37 19.55 -13.95
C LYS A 161 6.73 19.86 -13.32
N HIS A 162 6.74 20.39 -12.11
CA HIS A 162 7.97 20.73 -11.40
C HIS A 162 8.82 19.49 -11.11
N ILE A 163 8.21 18.40 -10.62
CA ILE A 163 8.91 17.12 -10.40
C ILE A 163 9.55 16.64 -11.72
N ARG A 164 8.84 16.72 -12.86
CA ARG A 164 9.43 16.37 -14.15
C ARG A 164 10.66 17.21 -14.46
N GLU A 165 10.60 18.53 -14.21
CA GLU A 165 11.69 19.46 -14.49
C GLU A 165 12.96 19.15 -13.68
N ILE A 166 12.83 18.71 -12.43
CA ILE A 166 13.96 18.48 -11.51
C ILE A 166 14.40 17.02 -11.38
N ASP A 167 13.58 16.06 -11.80
CA ASP A 167 13.81 14.64 -11.51
C ASP A 167 13.70 13.67 -12.70
N ALA A 168 13.30 14.12 -13.89
CA ALA A 168 13.09 13.23 -15.03
C ALA A 168 14.33 12.41 -15.41
N GLU A 169 15.53 12.93 -15.18
CA GLU A 169 16.81 12.24 -15.45
C GLU A 169 17.30 11.39 -14.28
N HIS A 170 16.67 11.48 -13.10
CA HIS A 170 17.13 10.84 -11.87
C HIS A 170 16.22 9.71 -11.39
N GLN A 171 14.91 9.80 -11.67
CA GLN A 171 13.90 8.83 -11.19
C GLN A 171 13.98 8.64 -9.68
N THR A 172 14.15 9.74 -8.93
CA THR A 172 14.04 9.72 -7.47
C THR A 172 12.59 9.55 -7.08
N VAL A 173 11.69 10.30 -7.73
CA VAL A 173 10.23 10.12 -7.60
C VAL A 173 9.78 8.99 -8.51
N VAL A 174 9.16 7.96 -7.94
CA VAL A 174 8.84 6.72 -8.67
C VAL A 174 7.36 6.49 -8.88
N MET A 175 6.50 7.10 -8.08
CA MET A 175 5.05 7.16 -8.20
C MET A 175 4.51 8.28 -7.30
N VAL A 176 3.20 8.57 -7.39
CA VAL A 176 2.58 9.61 -6.55
C VAL A 176 1.21 9.12 -6.07
N GLN A 177 0.90 9.38 -4.79
CA GLN A 177 -0.44 9.25 -4.25
C GLN A 177 -1.25 10.51 -4.53
N VAL A 178 -2.51 10.33 -4.93
CA VAL A 178 -3.43 11.43 -5.23
C VAL A 178 -4.52 11.47 -4.17
N GLU A 179 -4.58 12.56 -3.42
CA GLU A 179 -5.39 12.72 -2.21
C GLU A 179 -5.02 11.68 -1.13
N ASN A 180 -5.71 11.72 0.02
CA ASN A 180 -5.50 10.73 1.07
C ASN A 180 -6.79 10.40 1.80
N GLU A 181 -7.08 9.09 1.90
CA GLU A 181 -8.22 8.55 2.65
C GLU A 181 -9.52 9.35 2.42
N VAL A 182 -9.84 9.52 1.16
CA VAL A 182 -11.01 10.31 0.74
C VAL A 182 -12.32 9.60 1.08
N GLY A 183 -13.37 10.39 1.24
CA GLY A 183 -14.73 9.92 1.55
C GLY A 183 -15.45 10.87 2.48
N ILE A 184 -16.59 10.45 2.99
CA ILE A 184 -17.41 11.22 3.93
C ILE A 184 -17.54 10.46 5.24
N LEU A 185 -17.15 11.07 6.37
CA LEU A 185 -17.36 10.54 7.72
C LEU A 185 -18.70 11.03 8.30
N GLU A 186 -19.20 10.34 9.32
CA GLU A 186 -20.41 10.66 10.10
C GLU A 186 -21.72 10.55 9.32
N GLN A 187 -21.68 10.31 8.02
CA GLN A 187 -22.85 10.15 7.15
C GLN A 187 -22.51 9.38 5.87
N THR A 188 -23.53 8.93 5.15
CA THR A 188 -23.36 8.06 3.99
C THR A 188 -23.00 8.82 2.70
N ARG A 189 -23.39 10.10 2.57
CA ARG A 189 -23.08 10.93 1.38
C ARG A 189 -23.07 12.43 1.70
N ASP A 190 -22.65 13.25 0.75
CA ASP A 190 -22.82 14.71 0.78
C ASP A 190 -24.28 15.08 0.46
N TYR A 191 -24.84 16.04 1.21
CA TYR A 191 -26.18 16.58 1.06
C TYR A 191 -26.18 18.07 0.65
N CYS A 192 -25.12 18.58 0.02
CA CYS A 192 -25.15 19.90 -0.59
C CYS A 192 -26.10 19.91 -1.80
N ALA A 193 -26.50 21.10 -2.27
CA ALA A 193 -27.47 21.22 -3.35
C ALA A 193 -27.00 20.54 -4.65
N GLU A 194 -25.73 20.62 -4.96
CA GLU A 194 -25.11 20.00 -6.12
C GLU A 194 -25.11 18.47 -6.00
N ALA A 195 -24.81 17.94 -4.80
CA ALA A 195 -24.86 16.51 -4.50
C ALA A 195 -26.31 15.98 -4.59
N GLU A 196 -27.30 16.68 -4.03
CA GLU A 196 -28.72 16.32 -4.15
C GLU A 196 -29.19 16.30 -5.62
N ALA A 197 -28.80 17.32 -6.37
CA ALA A 197 -29.14 17.38 -7.81
C ALA A 197 -28.46 16.26 -8.62
N ALA A 198 -27.26 15.83 -8.21
CA ALA A 198 -26.56 14.70 -8.83
C ALA A 198 -27.18 13.35 -8.40
N PHE A 199 -27.55 13.20 -7.12
CA PHE A 199 -28.15 11.97 -6.59
C PHE A 199 -29.52 11.67 -7.19
N ALA A 200 -30.27 12.71 -7.52
CA ALA A 200 -31.57 12.57 -8.19
C ALA A 200 -31.49 12.09 -9.65
N LYS A 201 -30.30 12.10 -10.26
CA LYS A 201 -30.07 11.60 -11.61
C LYS A 201 -29.97 10.08 -11.64
N PRO A 202 -30.23 9.42 -12.77
CA PRO A 202 -29.96 8.01 -12.95
C PRO A 202 -28.46 7.70 -12.76
N VAL A 203 -28.19 6.46 -12.33
CA VAL A 203 -26.81 5.92 -12.30
C VAL A 203 -26.20 6.06 -13.70
N PRO A 204 -24.94 6.56 -13.81
CA PRO A 204 -24.30 6.75 -15.09
C PRO A 204 -24.17 5.46 -15.89
N ALA A 205 -24.55 5.51 -17.17
CA ALA A 205 -24.47 4.35 -18.08
C ALA A 205 -23.04 3.81 -18.21
N GLU A 206 -22.02 4.65 -17.98
CA GLU A 206 -20.61 4.27 -17.95
C GLU A 206 -20.33 3.29 -16.81
N LEU A 207 -20.80 3.57 -15.58
CA LEU A 207 -20.66 2.67 -14.43
C LEU A 207 -21.39 1.35 -14.71
N MET A 208 -22.64 1.41 -15.16
CA MET A 208 -23.42 0.19 -15.44
C MET A 208 -22.80 -0.68 -16.53
N ARG A 209 -22.19 -0.05 -17.54
CA ARG A 209 -21.45 -0.77 -18.60
C ARG A 209 -20.20 -1.47 -18.04
N TYR A 210 -19.45 -0.78 -17.18
CA TYR A 210 -18.29 -1.37 -16.53
C TYR A 210 -18.68 -2.57 -15.67
N LEU A 211 -19.66 -2.42 -14.76
CA LEU A 211 -20.10 -3.50 -13.87
C LEU A 211 -20.56 -4.74 -14.66
N ARG A 212 -21.37 -4.56 -15.71
CA ARG A 212 -21.83 -5.66 -16.57
C ARG A 212 -20.68 -6.35 -17.33
N GLY A 213 -19.67 -5.58 -17.71
CA GLY A 213 -18.50 -6.11 -18.41
C GLY A 213 -17.54 -6.91 -17.50
N HIS A 214 -17.71 -6.84 -16.17
CA HIS A 214 -16.81 -7.44 -15.18
C HIS A 214 -17.52 -8.31 -14.14
N LEU A 215 -18.72 -8.82 -14.44
CA LEU A 215 -19.58 -9.55 -13.48
C LEU A 215 -18.85 -10.65 -12.69
N GLU A 216 -18.02 -11.45 -13.37
CA GLU A 216 -17.28 -12.56 -12.73
C GLU A 216 -16.21 -12.09 -11.72
N GLY A 217 -15.75 -10.85 -11.83
CA GLY A 217 -14.71 -10.26 -10.98
C GLY A 217 -15.23 -9.26 -9.95
N LEU A 218 -16.53 -8.95 -9.94
CA LEU A 218 -17.08 -7.97 -9.00
C LEU A 218 -16.97 -8.44 -7.56
N ARG A 219 -16.79 -7.48 -6.66
CA ARG A 219 -16.85 -7.73 -5.22
C ARG A 219 -18.23 -8.21 -4.80
N GLY A 220 -18.25 -9.24 -3.96
CA GLY A 220 -19.49 -9.91 -3.55
C GLY A 220 -20.51 -8.98 -2.90
N GLU A 221 -20.07 -8.00 -2.09
CA GLU A 221 -20.94 -7.04 -1.43
C GLU A 221 -21.63 -6.10 -2.44
N LEU A 222 -20.91 -5.60 -3.44
CA LEU A 222 -21.50 -4.74 -4.48
C LEU A 222 -22.44 -5.54 -5.38
N CYS A 223 -22.03 -6.74 -5.78
CA CYS A 223 -22.84 -7.66 -6.57
C CYS A 223 -24.14 -8.03 -5.81
N GLY A 224 -24.01 -8.44 -4.55
CA GLY A 224 -25.15 -8.78 -3.71
C GLY A 224 -26.11 -7.63 -3.47
N ALA A 225 -25.63 -6.40 -3.31
CA ALA A 225 -26.47 -5.21 -3.19
C ALA A 225 -27.27 -4.94 -4.49
N TRP A 226 -26.61 -5.09 -5.64
CA TRP A 226 -27.23 -4.93 -6.95
C TRP A 226 -28.28 -6.03 -7.21
N GLU A 227 -27.98 -7.28 -6.91
CA GLU A 227 -28.89 -8.42 -7.03
C GLU A 227 -30.10 -8.28 -6.10
N ALA A 228 -29.89 -7.90 -4.85
CA ALA A 228 -30.96 -7.66 -3.87
C ALA A 228 -31.91 -6.53 -4.30
N ALA A 229 -31.44 -5.56 -5.06
CA ALA A 229 -32.24 -4.49 -5.65
C ALA A 229 -32.91 -4.89 -6.99
N GLY A 230 -32.77 -6.16 -7.42
CA GLY A 230 -33.42 -6.72 -8.62
C GLY A 230 -32.60 -6.60 -9.90
N SER A 231 -31.26 -6.46 -9.79
CA SER A 231 -30.29 -6.43 -10.90
C SER A 231 -30.66 -5.43 -12.01
N ARG A 232 -31.16 -4.26 -11.62
CA ARG A 232 -31.63 -3.24 -12.58
C ARG A 232 -30.47 -2.69 -13.39
N GLU A 233 -30.65 -2.53 -14.68
CA GLU A 233 -29.67 -1.97 -15.60
C GLU A 233 -29.68 -0.43 -15.67
N ALA A 234 -30.73 0.20 -15.18
CA ALA A 234 -30.90 1.65 -15.13
C ALA A 234 -31.88 2.03 -14.01
N GLY A 235 -31.76 3.23 -13.50
CA GLY A 235 -32.58 3.78 -12.43
C GLY A 235 -31.77 4.77 -11.58
N THR A 236 -32.40 5.28 -10.54
CA THR A 236 -31.72 6.07 -9.50
C THR A 236 -30.77 5.18 -8.69
N TRP A 237 -29.87 5.78 -7.94
CA TRP A 237 -28.91 5.06 -7.11
C TRP A 237 -29.55 4.08 -6.13
N THR A 238 -30.68 4.51 -5.51
CA THR A 238 -31.46 3.66 -4.59
C THR A 238 -32.20 2.53 -5.33
N GLU A 239 -32.71 2.78 -6.53
CA GLU A 239 -33.39 1.75 -7.32
C GLU A 239 -32.43 0.68 -7.83
N VAL A 240 -31.18 1.03 -8.11
CA VAL A 240 -30.16 0.10 -8.66
C VAL A 240 -29.41 -0.62 -7.54
N PHE A 241 -29.04 0.05 -6.44
CA PHE A 241 -28.19 -0.49 -5.39
C PHE A 241 -28.84 -0.55 -3.99
N GLY A 242 -30.14 -0.26 -3.89
CA GLY A 242 -30.87 -0.34 -2.62
C GLY A 242 -30.26 0.57 -1.54
N ALA A 243 -30.08 0.02 -0.34
CA ALA A 243 -29.50 0.74 0.81
C ALA A 243 -28.02 1.12 0.64
N THR A 244 -27.31 0.49 -0.27
CA THR A 244 -25.89 0.80 -0.56
C THR A 244 -25.76 1.96 -1.56
N GLY A 245 -26.88 2.42 -2.15
CA GLY A 245 -26.91 3.44 -3.20
C GLY A 245 -26.20 4.75 -2.82
N ASP A 246 -26.30 5.20 -1.57
CA ASP A 246 -25.61 6.40 -1.08
C ASP A 246 -24.08 6.25 -1.16
N GLU A 247 -23.56 5.11 -0.74
CA GLU A 247 -22.11 4.86 -0.74
C GLU A 247 -21.58 4.65 -2.16
N VAL A 248 -22.31 3.91 -3.01
CA VAL A 248 -21.93 3.73 -4.42
C VAL A 248 -21.93 5.08 -5.16
N PHE A 249 -22.91 5.96 -4.88
CA PHE A 249 -22.94 7.32 -5.38
C PHE A 249 -21.69 8.11 -4.97
N MET A 250 -21.34 8.06 -3.68
CA MET A 250 -20.16 8.77 -3.20
C MET A 250 -18.87 8.18 -3.79
N ALA A 251 -18.73 6.85 -3.88
CA ALA A 251 -17.57 6.19 -4.46
C ALA A 251 -17.36 6.60 -5.92
N TRP A 252 -18.45 6.69 -6.69
CA TRP A 252 -18.40 7.16 -8.07
C TRP A 252 -17.90 8.61 -8.16
N HIS A 253 -18.47 9.52 -7.38
CA HIS A 253 -18.14 10.94 -7.46
C HIS A 253 -16.79 11.28 -6.84
N MET A 254 -16.40 10.60 -5.75
CA MET A 254 -15.04 10.68 -5.19
C MET A 254 -14.00 10.17 -6.20
N GLY A 255 -14.26 9.01 -6.81
CA GLY A 255 -13.40 8.45 -7.84
C GLY A 255 -13.24 9.39 -9.04
N LYS A 256 -14.33 9.99 -9.53
CA LYS A 256 -14.28 10.98 -10.63
C LYS A 256 -13.50 12.25 -10.25
N PHE A 257 -13.62 12.72 -9.01
CA PHE A 257 -12.86 13.87 -8.52
C PHE A 257 -11.37 13.57 -8.49
N VAL A 258 -11.00 12.48 -7.84
CA VAL A 258 -9.58 12.06 -7.71
C VAL A 258 -8.99 11.74 -9.08
N ASP A 259 -9.75 11.11 -9.97
CA ASP A 259 -9.30 10.83 -11.35
C ASP A 259 -9.03 12.10 -12.15
N ALA A 260 -9.86 13.13 -11.99
CA ALA A 260 -9.64 14.40 -12.70
C ALA A 260 -8.37 15.12 -12.21
N VAL A 261 -8.08 15.08 -10.90
CA VAL A 261 -6.81 15.56 -10.33
C VAL A 261 -5.65 14.73 -10.88
N ALA A 262 -5.76 13.39 -10.81
CA ALA A 262 -4.77 12.46 -11.33
C ALA A 262 -4.48 12.68 -12.83
N ALA A 263 -5.53 12.83 -13.64
CA ALA A 263 -5.42 13.08 -15.08
C ALA A 263 -4.69 14.39 -15.39
N ALA A 264 -4.92 15.45 -14.60
CA ALA A 264 -4.24 16.73 -14.75
C ALA A 264 -2.73 16.59 -14.50
N GLY A 265 -2.35 15.88 -13.43
CA GLY A 265 -0.95 15.60 -13.13
C GLY A 265 -0.27 14.69 -14.14
N ALA A 266 -0.96 13.62 -14.57
CA ALA A 266 -0.44 12.65 -15.54
C ALA A 266 -0.12 13.26 -16.91
N LYS A 267 -0.83 14.33 -17.32
CA LYS A 267 -0.53 15.09 -18.53
C LYS A 267 0.83 15.79 -18.45
N GLU A 268 1.22 16.23 -17.26
CA GLU A 268 2.48 16.90 -17.03
C GLU A 268 3.63 15.91 -16.85
N TYR A 269 3.40 14.85 -16.07
CA TYR A 269 4.41 13.82 -15.81
C TYR A 269 3.73 12.46 -15.58
N ALA A 270 3.86 11.54 -16.52
CA ALA A 270 3.12 10.27 -16.57
C ALA A 270 3.72 9.19 -15.64
N LEU A 271 3.92 9.51 -14.37
CA LEU A 271 4.27 8.53 -13.34
C LEU A 271 3.06 7.64 -12.97
N PRO A 272 3.28 6.44 -12.42
CA PRO A 272 2.21 5.66 -11.81
C PRO A 272 1.53 6.44 -10.67
N LEU A 273 0.18 6.46 -10.68
CA LEU A 273 -0.63 7.18 -9.69
C LEU A 273 -1.53 6.19 -8.94
N PHE A 274 -1.70 6.38 -7.64
CA PHE A 274 -2.59 5.56 -6.80
C PHE A 274 -3.38 6.42 -5.81
N ALA A 275 -4.41 5.83 -5.19
CA ALA A 275 -5.12 6.39 -4.04
C ALA A 275 -5.16 5.36 -2.91
N ASN A 276 -5.17 5.84 -1.67
CA ASN A 276 -5.23 5.00 -0.47
C ASN A 276 -6.62 5.03 0.19
N ALA A 277 -6.84 4.06 1.06
CA ALA A 277 -8.13 3.80 1.70
C ALA A 277 -8.00 3.60 3.20
N TRP A 278 -8.70 4.39 3.98
CA TRP A 278 -9.07 4.06 5.35
C TRP A 278 -10.05 2.89 5.33
N LEU A 279 -9.67 1.75 5.93
CA LEU A 279 -10.42 0.49 5.87
C LEU A 279 -11.72 0.55 6.68
N THR A 280 -12.62 -0.38 6.36
CA THR A 280 -13.96 -0.47 7.01
C THR A 280 -13.92 -0.93 8.46
N GLY A 281 -12.77 -1.43 8.94
CA GLY A 281 -12.62 -2.10 10.23
C GLY A 281 -13.10 -3.55 10.22
N THR A 282 -12.89 -4.25 11.35
CA THR A 282 -13.29 -5.64 11.52
C THR A 282 -14.03 -5.82 12.86
N PRO A 283 -15.33 -6.22 12.84
CA PRO A 283 -16.16 -6.43 11.64
C PRO A 283 -16.37 -5.12 10.85
N PRO A 284 -16.72 -5.22 9.55
CA PRO A 284 -16.93 -4.03 8.71
C PRO A 284 -17.97 -3.09 9.29
N GLY A 285 -17.60 -1.82 9.45
CA GLY A 285 -18.49 -0.74 9.85
C GLY A 285 -19.52 -0.38 8.77
N LYS A 286 -20.49 0.46 9.14
CA LYS A 286 -21.39 1.10 8.17
C LYS A 286 -20.70 2.29 7.51
N ALA A 287 -21.09 2.61 6.27
CA ALA A 287 -20.65 3.82 5.58
C ALA A 287 -20.86 5.07 6.45
N GLY A 288 -19.83 5.90 6.60
CA GLY A 288 -19.79 7.04 7.51
C GLY A 288 -19.12 6.76 8.87
N VAL A 289 -18.98 5.50 9.31
CA VAL A 289 -18.10 5.12 10.42
C VAL A 289 -16.64 5.09 9.94
N TYR A 290 -16.44 4.68 8.71
CA TYR A 290 -15.25 4.90 7.91
C TYR A 290 -15.62 5.87 6.76
N PRO A 291 -14.67 6.45 6.03
CA PRO A 291 -14.96 7.39 4.94
C PRO A 291 -15.86 6.77 3.85
N SER A 292 -17.15 7.12 3.85
CA SER A 292 -18.13 6.65 2.86
C SER A 292 -17.75 7.10 1.46
N GLY A 293 -17.74 6.18 0.52
CA GLY A 293 -17.35 6.43 -0.86
C GLY A 293 -15.83 6.46 -1.08
N GLY A 294 -15.02 6.19 -0.07
CA GLY A 294 -13.58 5.95 -0.22
C GLY A 294 -13.28 4.67 -1.01
N PRO A 295 -12.01 4.44 -1.41
CA PRO A 295 -11.61 3.29 -2.21
C PRO A 295 -11.48 2.00 -1.38
N VAL A 296 -12.46 1.73 -0.50
CA VAL A 296 -12.55 0.49 0.28
C VAL A 296 -12.83 -0.72 -0.62
N SER A 297 -12.44 -1.91 -0.18
CA SER A 297 -12.47 -3.12 -1.01
C SER A 297 -13.84 -3.36 -1.67
N ARG A 298 -14.94 -3.15 -0.95
CA ARG A 298 -16.29 -3.33 -1.47
C ARG A 298 -16.72 -2.27 -2.50
N MET A 299 -16.06 -1.11 -2.57
CA MET A 299 -16.29 -0.06 -3.57
C MET A 299 -15.24 -0.05 -4.69
N MET A 300 -14.29 -1.00 -4.66
CA MET A 300 -13.17 -1.07 -5.59
C MET A 300 -13.61 -1.04 -7.06
N ASP A 301 -14.65 -1.80 -7.42
CA ASP A 301 -15.11 -1.89 -8.80
C ASP A 301 -15.76 -0.59 -9.29
N VAL A 302 -16.40 0.17 -8.39
CA VAL A 302 -16.92 1.51 -8.67
C VAL A 302 -15.75 2.48 -8.93
N TRP A 303 -14.71 2.42 -8.09
CA TRP A 303 -13.50 3.22 -8.26
C TRP A 303 -12.73 2.87 -9.54
N LYS A 304 -12.59 1.59 -9.89
CA LYS A 304 -11.97 1.16 -11.15
C LYS A 304 -12.69 1.71 -12.38
N ALA A 305 -14.04 1.79 -12.33
CA ALA A 305 -14.83 2.43 -13.36
C ALA A 305 -14.67 3.96 -13.37
N ALA A 306 -14.60 4.58 -12.19
CA ALA A 306 -14.58 6.04 -12.04
C ALA A 306 -13.19 6.65 -12.29
N ALA A 307 -12.11 5.96 -11.91
CA ALA A 307 -10.76 6.51 -11.82
C ALA A 307 -9.71 5.71 -12.64
N PRO A 308 -9.79 5.71 -13.98
CA PRO A 308 -8.90 4.94 -14.84
C PRO A 308 -7.44 5.41 -14.85
N HIS A 309 -7.12 6.61 -14.33
CA HIS A 309 -5.74 7.09 -14.22
C HIS A 309 -5.02 6.54 -12.97
N LEU A 310 -5.74 5.93 -12.03
CA LEU A 310 -5.15 5.24 -10.89
C LEU A 310 -4.88 3.78 -11.24
N PHE A 311 -3.64 3.32 -11.08
CA PHE A 311 -3.32 1.92 -11.37
C PHE A 311 -3.74 0.96 -10.26
N THR A 312 -3.73 1.43 -8.99
CA THR A 312 -4.14 0.64 -7.83
C THR A 312 -4.83 1.50 -6.78
N LEU A 313 -5.66 0.85 -5.98
CA LEU A 313 -6.26 1.35 -4.75
C LEU A 313 -5.57 0.61 -3.60
N ALA A 314 -5.03 1.35 -2.64
CA ALA A 314 -4.08 0.85 -1.65
C ALA A 314 -4.68 0.87 -0.25
N PRO A 315 -4.64 -0.24 0.53
CA PRO A 315 -5.16 -0.25 1.89
C PRO A 315 -4.19 0.39 2.88
N ASP A 316 -4.70 1.25 3.77
CA ASP A 316 -4.00 1.68 4.98
C ASP A 316 -4.26 0.62 6.05
N ASN A 317 -3.35 -0.36 6.12
CA ASN A 317 -3.61 -1.60 6.83
C ASN A 317 -2.99 -1.60 8.23
N TYR A 318 -3.75 -1.07 9.18
CA TYR A 318 -3.37 -1.00 10.60
C TYR A 318 -3.87 -2.19 11.44
N ASP A 319 -4.56 -3.13 10.82
CA ASP A 319 -5.12 -4.28 11.52
C ASP A 319 -4.02 -5.27 11.98
N GLU A 320 -4.27 -6.00 13.06
CA GLU A 320 -3.37 -7.04 13.57
C GLU A 320 -3.72 -8.40 12.96
N GLU A 321 -4.81 -9.01 13.42
CA GLU A 321 -5.25 -10.32 12.92
C GLU A 321 -5.84 -10.26 11.51
N PRO A 322 -6.67 -9.24 11.16
CA PRO A 322 -7.22 -9.13 9.82
C PRO A 322 -6.21 -8.64 8.76
N PHE A 323 -4.95 -8.35 9.14
CA PHE A 323 -3.94 -7.88 8.18
C PHE A 323 -3.88 -8.71 6.89
N ALA A 324 -3.86 -10.03 7.06
CA ALA A 324 -3.77 -10.95 5.92
C ALA A 324 -5.05 -10.93 5.05
N ASP A 325 -6.21 -10.75 5.67
CA ASP A 325 -7.49 -10.72 4.98
C ASP A 325 -7.64 -9.43 4.16
N ALA A 326 -7.23 -8.28 4.73
CA ALA A 326 -7.17 -7.03 4.01
C ALA A 326 -6.17 -7.07 2.83
N CYS A 327 -5.00 -7.72 3.00
CA CYS A 327 -4.08 -7.94 1.89
C CYS A 327 -4.74 -8.75 0.76
N ALA A 328 -5.43 -9.85 1.09
CA ALA A 328 -6.13 -10.68 0.11
C ALA A 328 -7.27 -9.91 -0.60
N ASP A 329 -7.95 -9.04 0.13
CA ASP A 329 -9.03 -8.21 -0.42
C ASP A 329 -8.54 -7.22 -1.48
N TYR A 330 -7.35 -6.67 -1.31
CA TYR A 330 -6.80 -5.67 -2.25
C TYR A 330 -5.90 -6.28 -3.32
N ALA A 331 -5.33 -7.47 -3.10
CA ALA A 331 -4.46 -8.15 -4.06
C ALA A 331 -5.28 -8.79 -5.19
N ARG A 332 -5.54 -8.04 -6.26
CA ARG A 332 -6.24 -8.51 -7.47
C ARG A 332 -5.34 -8.35 -8.69
N GLU A 333 -5.66 -9.08 -9.76
CA GLU A 333 -4.91 -8.92 -11.02
C GLU A 333 -4.95 -7.51 -11.60
N ASP A 334 -6.08 -6.82 -11.44
CA ASP A 334 -6.30 -5.44 -11.86
C ASP A 334 -6.03 -4.41 -10.75
N ASN A 335 -5.63 -4.88 -9.55
CA ASN A 335 -5.30 -4.07 -8.40
C ASN A 335 -4.09 -4.64 -7.65
N PRO A 336 -2.86 -4.44 -8.17
CA PRO A 336 -1.66 -4.93 -7.48
C PRO A 336 -1.55 -4.32 -6.09
N LEU A 337 -1.20 -5.16 -5.10
CA LEU A 337 -1.15 -4.74 -3.70
C LEU A 337 -0.02 -3.73 -3.47
N LEU A 338 -0.37 -2.62 -2.84
CA LEU A 338 0.53 -1.59 -2.34
C LEU A 338 0.02 -1.19 -0.96
N ILE A 339 0.88 -1.20 0.07
CA ILE A 339 0.52 -0.82 1.44
C ILE A 339 1.30 0.44 1.79
N PRO A 340 0.69 1.64 1.58
CA PRO A 340 1.38 2.91 1.81
C PRO A 340 1.39 3.29 3.29
N GLU A 341 0.41 2.82 4.05
CA GLU A 341 0.33 2.99 5.50
C GLU A 341 0.12 1.65 6.19
N ALA A 342 0.91 1.38 7.22
CA ALA A 342 0.79 0.21 8.08
C ALA A 342 1.18 0.56 9.52
N ARG A 343 0.92 -0.38 10.44
CA ARG A 343 1.46 -0.29 11.80
C ARG A 343 2.99 -0.26 11.79
N ARG A 344 3.59 0.46 12.74
CA ARG A 344 5.06 0.49 12.96
C ARG A 344 5.50 -0.23 14.23
N ASP A 345 4.59 -0.92 14.91
CA ASP A 345 4.85 -1.66 16.15
C ASP A 345 5.45 -3.07 15.90
N HIS A 346 5.30 -3.94 16.88
CA HIS A 346 5.81 -5.32 16.84
C HIS A 346 5.24 -6.20 15.70
N HIS A 347 4.16 -5.78 15.02
CA HIS A 347 3.63 -6.50 13.86
C HIS A 347 4.35 -6.14 12.56
N ALA A 348 4.84 -4.91 12.42
CA ALA A 348 5.46 -4.44 11.18
C ALA A 348 6.57 -5.37 10.64
N PRO A 349 7.47 -5.92 11.49
CA PRO A 349 8.49 -6.86 11.02
C PRO A 349 7.93 -8.14 10.42
N ALA A 350 6.74 -8.58 10.82
CA ALA A 350 6.08 -9.77 10.30
C ALA A 350 5.25 -9.47 9.05
N CYS A 351 4.52 -8.36 9.07
CA CYS A 351 3.63 -7.92 7.99
C CYS A 351 4.37 -7.70 6.67
N VAL A 352 5.58 -7.12 6.71
CA VAL A 352 6.38 -6.88 5.50
C VAL A 352 6.71 -8.18 4.76
N TRP A 353 7.11 -9.23 5.46
CA TRP A 353 7.42 -10.53 4.86
C TRP A 353 6.20 -11.12 4.16
N TYR A 354 5.07 -11.12 4.86
CA TYR A 354 3.84 -11.71 4.36
C TYR A 354 3.29 -10.96 3.14
N ALA A 355 3.19 -9.65 3.22
CA ALA A 355 2.68 -8.84 2.12
C ALA A 355 3.50 -9.03 0.83
N LEU A 356 4.83 -9.00 0.94
CA LEU A 356 5.71 -9.14 -0.21
C LEU A 356 5.71 -10.55 -0.81
N ALA A 357 5.66 -11.58 0.04
CA ALA A 357 5.82 -12.95 -0.42
C ALA A 357 4.51 -13.66 -0.78
N GLU A 358 3.42 -13.41 -0.06
CA GLU A 358 2.13 -14.05 -0.33
C GLU A 358 1.34 -13.33 -1.41
N HIS A 359 1.44 -12.01 -1.44
CA HIS A 359 0.60 -11.16 -2.30
C HIS A 359 1.38 -10.36 -3.34
N ASP A 360 2.69 -10.65 -3.51
CA ASP A 360 3.53 -9.92 -4.47
C ASP A 360 3.45 -8.38 -4.30
N ALA A 361 3.32 -7.89 -3.04
CA ALA A 361 3.11 -6.47 -2.79
C ALA A 361 4.24 -5.60 -3.35
N MET A 362 3.88 -4.48 -3.96
CA MET A 362 4.84 -3.54 -4.57
C MET A 362 5.45 -2.59 -3.55
N CYS A 363 4.78 -2.40 -2.41
CA CYS A 363 5.18 -1.49 -1.34
C CYS A 363 4.73 -2.00 0.01
N PHE A 364 5.56 -1.79 1.02
CA PHE A 364 5.18 -1.86 2.42
C PHE A 364 5.81 -0.69 3.18
N ALA A 365 4.98 0.18 3.77
CA ALA A 365 5.42 1.40 4.42
C ALA A 365 4.68 1.62 5.76
N PRO A 366 5.30 1.34 6.91
CA PRO A 366 4.76 1.76 8.20
C PRO A 366 4.64 3.28 8.30
N PHE A 367 3.49 3.77 8.78
CA PHE A 367 3.25 5.19 9.03
C PHE A 367 4.04 5.69 10.24
N GLY A 368 4.60 6.88 10.14
CA GLY A 368 5.43 7.48 11.19
C GLY A 368 6.77 6.78 11.37
N ILE A 369 7.33 6.27 10.28
CA ILE A 369 8.63 5.58 10.26
C ILE A 369 9.76 6.42 10.84
N ASP A 370 9.66 7.72 10.76
CA ASP A 370 10.60 8.70 11.33
C ASP A 370 10.61 8.73 12.87
N SER A 371 9.64 8.06 13.53
CA SER A 371 9.65 7.82 14.98
C SER A 371 10.19 6.45 15.39
N VAL A 372 10.46 5.54 14.45
CA VAL A 372 10.97 4.20 14.78
C VAL A 372 12.39 4.30 15.35
N GLY A 373 12.63 3.64 16.50
CA GLY A 373 13.92 3.62 17.18
C GLY A 373 14.26 4.90 17.94
N LEU A 374 13.30 5.82 18.13
CA LEU A 374 13.45 6.92 19.08
C LEU A 374 13.05 6.47 20.47
N ASP A 375 13.98 6.54 21.41
CA ASP A 375 13.74 6.22 22.83
C ASP A 375 13.16 7.42 23.62
N ASP A 376 12.94 8.57 22.97
CA ASP A 376 12.41 9.77 23.61
C ASP A 376 10.87 9.75 23.62
N PRO A 377 10.24 9.50 24.80
CA PRO A 377 8.78 9.51 24.93
C PRO A 377 8.14 10.85 24.57
N ALA A 378 8.86 11.97 24.71
CA ALA A 378 8.32 13.30 24.43
C ALA A 378 8.11 13.54 22.93
N ILE A 379 8.95 12.98 22.08
CA ILE A 379 8.80 13.06 20.60
C ILE A 379 7.69 12.10 20.13
N VAL A 380 7.58 10.95 20.78
CA VAL A 380 6.55 9.94 20.46
C VAL A 380 5.16 10.42 20.87
N ASN A 381 5.03 11.13 21.98
CA ASN A 381 3.72 11.52 22.55
C ASN A 381 3.05 12.71 21.85
N ILE A 382 3.80 13.63 21.26
CA ILE A 382 3.21 14.85 20.66
C ILE A 382 2.31 14.54 19.45
N VAL A 383 2.50 13.42 18.77
CA VAL A 383 1.81 13.11 17.50
C VAL A 383 0.85 11.93 17.62
N GLN A 384 0.79 11.20 18.74
CA GLN A 384 0.24 9.85 18.77
C GLN A 384 -0.80 9.48 19.81
N GLU A 385 -1.29 10.42 20.61
CA GLU A 385 -2.42 10.13 21.53
C GLU A 385 -3.70 9.68 20.80
N GLY A 386 -3.79 9.87 19.47
CA GLY A 386 -4.94 9.47 18.65
C GLY A 386 -4.83 8.11 17.96
N ILE A 387 -3.63 7.57 17.77
CA ILE A 387 -3.44 6.24 17.16
C ILE A 387 -2.93 5.29 18.24
N ALA A 388 -3.89 4.77 19.00
CA ALA A 388 -3.67 4.02 20.24
C ALA A 388 -2.58 2.93 20.11
N GLY A 389 -1.59 2.98 21.00
CA GLY A 389 -0.75 1.84 21.35
C GLY A 389 0.39 1.48 20.39
N GLN A 390 0.66 2.29 19.36
CA GLN A 390 1.70 1.98 18.37
C GLN A 390 3.10 2.49 18.82
N ASN A 391 3.57 2.05 19.99
CA ASN A 391 4.93 2.36 20.42
C ASN A 391 5.96 1.56 19.63
N ALA A 392 6.78 2.24 18.86
CA ALA A 392 7.87 1.67 18.06
C ALA A 392 9.09 1.23 18.90
N THR A 393 9.08 1.50 20.20
CA THR A 393 10.15 1.14 21.12
C THR A 393 10.22 -0.39 21.29
N GLY A 394 11.35 -0.99 21.01
CA GLY A 394 11.60 -2.42 21.22
C GLY A 394 11.59 -3.31 19.98
N ASN A 395 10.99 -2.91 18.86
CA ASN A 395 10.91 -3.73 17.64
C ASN A 395 11.72 -3.18 16.45
N SER A 396 12.38 -2.05 16.61
CA SER A 396 13.21 -1.44 15.57
C SER A 396 14.30 -2.38 15.06
N ARG A 397 14.90 -3.22 15.94
CA ARG A 397 15.93 -4.18 15.56
C ARG A 397 15.42 -5.20 14.54
N LEU A 398 14.30 -5.84 14.81
CA LEU A 398 13.76 -6.89 13.93
C LEU A 398 13.23 -6.30 12.63
N LEU A 399 12.61 -5.11 12.67
CA LEU A 399 12.20 -4.36 11.48
C LEU A 399 13.41 -4.00 10.61
N THR A 400 14.47 -3.45 11.23
CA THR A 400 15.72 -3.09 10.54
C THR A 400 16.38 -4.31 9.89
N GLN A 401 16.41 -5.45 10.59
CA GLN A 401 16.93 -6.71 10.04
C GLN A 401 16.06 -7.20 8.87
N SER A 402 14.74 -7.15 9.00
CA SER A 402 13.80 -7.52 7.94
C SER A 402 14.00 -6.66 6.70
N PHE A 403 14.04 -5.34 6.85
CA PHE A 403 14.27 -4.41 5.74
C PHE A 403 15.60 -4.63 5.07
N ARG A 404 16.68 -4.84 5.86
CA ARG A 404 18.00 -5.14 5.33
C ARG A 404 17.98 -6.41 4.46
N VAL A 405 17.53 -7.54 5.04
CA VAL A 405 17.54 -8.82 4.33
C VAL A 405 16.63 -8.80 3.09
N LEU A 406 15.45 -8.19 3.18
CA LEU A 406 14.54 -8.04 2.04
C LEU A 406 15.15 -7.18 0.92
N ASN A 407 15.85 -6.09 1.25
CA ASN A 407 16.59 -5.30 0.25
C ASN A 407 17.70 -6.09 -0.41
N ASP A 408 18.49 -6.84 0.37
CA ASP A 408 19.55 -7.69 -0.15
C ASP A 408 18.98 -8.82 -1.04
N MET A 409 17.78 -9.33 -0.72
CA MET A 409 17.04 -10.32 -1.48
C MET A 409 16.28 -9.76 -2.69
N MET A 410 16.23 -8.46 -2.89
CA MET A 410 15.39 -7.80 -3.90
C MET A 410 15.43 -8.46 -5.29
N PRO A 411 16.61 -8.80 -5.87
CA PRO A 411 16.67 -9.46 -7.17
C PRO A 411 15.97 -10.84 -7.17
N THR A 412 16.11 -11.58 -6.06
CA THR A 412 15.48 -12.90 -5.90
C THR A 412 13.96 -12.77 -5.76
N ILE A 413 13.49 -11.86 -4.90
CA ILE A 413 12.06 -11.58 -4.72
C ILE A 413 11.45 -11.15 -6.05
N ALA A 414 12.06 -10.17 -6.73
CA ALA A 414 11.56 -9.67 -8.00
C ALA A 414 11.50 -10.75 -9.09
N LYS A 415 12.44 -11.68 -9.11
CA LYS A 415 12.43 -12.82 -10.02
C LYS A 415 11.23 -13.75 -9.79
N HIS A 416 10.83 -13.92 -8.54
CA HIS A 416 9.77 -14.87 -8.15
C HIS A 416 8.40 -14.22 -7.97
N HIS A 417 8.27 -12.89 -8.01
CA HIS A 417 6.97 -12.22 -8.04
C HIS A 417 6.11 -12.75 -9.19
N GLY A 418 4.87 -13.10 -8.89
CA GLY A 418 3.89 -13.61 -9.84
C GLY A 418 4.14 -15.01 -10.40
N SER A 419 5.22 -15.68 -9.97
CA SER A 419 5.60 -17.01 -10.51
C SER A 419 4.82 -18.18 -9.89
N GLY A 420 4.22 -17.99 -8.71
CA GLY A 420 3.65 -19.07 -7.90
C GLY A 420 4.68 -19.94 -7.15
N ASN A 421 5.98 -19.62 -7.27
CA ASN A 421 7.07 -20.34 -6.60
C ASN A 421 7.51 -19.69 -5.28
N MET A 422 6.76 -18.73 -4.77
CA MET A 422 7.01 -18.05 -3.50
C MET A 422 5.73 -18.01 -2.67
N ILE A 423 5.85 -18.27 -1.37
CA ILE A 423 4.77 -18.16 -0.40
C ILE A 423 5.21 -17.33 0.80
N GLY A 424 4.26 -16.60 1.38
CA GLY A 424 4.43 -15.87 2.63
C GLY A 424 4.07 -16.74 3.84
N VAL A 425 4.74 -16.50 4.95
CA VAL A 425 4.47 -17.11 6.25
C VAL A 425 4.12 -16.00 7.22
N LEU A 426 2.96 -16.12 7.89
CA LEU A 426 2.54 -15.23 8.98
C LEU A 426 1.80 -16.05 10.03
N GLN A 427 2.29 -16.03 11.27
CA GLN A 427 1.64 -16.68 12.40
C GLN A 427 0.38 -15.91 12.81
N ARG A 428 -0.77 -16.59 12.76
CA ARG A 428 -2.04 -16.08 13.30
C ARG A 428 -2.24 -16.46 14.77
N GLU A 429 -3.15 -15.77 15.45
CA GLU A 429 -3.49 -16.09 16.84
C GLU A 429 -3.95 -17.55 17.00
N GLY A 430 -3.50 -18.22 18.05
CA GLY A 430 -3.80 -19.63 18.32
C GLY A 430 -3.17 -20.64 17.35
N GLN A 431 -2.47 -20.18 16.31
CA GLN A 431 -1.89 -21.05 15.29
C GLN A 431 -0.53 -21.58 15.74
N ARG A 432 -0.38 -22.91 15.75
CA ARG A 432 0.89 -23.60 16.06
C ARG A 432 1.63 -24.07 14.83
N SER A 433 0.90 -24.31 13.75
CA SER A 433 1.46 -24.72 12.47
C SER A 433 0.53 -24.39 11.32
N VAL A 434 1.07 -24.38 10.10
CA VAL A 434 0.31 -24.29 8.85
C VAL A 434 0.92 -25.21 7.82
N THR A 435 0.07 -25.79 6.97
CA THR A 435 0.51 -26.64 5.86
C THR A 435 0.31 -25.91 4.54
N ARG A 436 1.32 -25.94 3.67
CA ARG A 436 1.31 -25.32 2.35
C ARG A 436 1.92 -26.26 1.31
N THR A 437 1.55 -26.11 0.05
CA THR A 437 2.18 -26.85 -1.05
C THR A 437 3.01 -25.91 -1.91
N LEU A 438 4.25 -26.29 -2.18
CA LEU A 438 5.17 -25.50 -3.02
C LEU A 438 6.21 -26.41 -3.69
N GLY A 439 6.47 -26.21 -4.97
CA GLY A 439 7.55 -26.91 -5.70
C GLY A 439 7.44 -28.45 -5.72
N GLY A 440 6.23 -29.00 -5.59
CA GLY A 440 5.99 -30.45 -5.54
C GLY A 440 6.17 -31.06 -4.15
N TYR A 441 6.24 -30.22 -3.12
CA TYR A 441 6.33 -30.64 -1.72
C TYR A 441 5.19 -30.08 -0.89
N VAL A 442 4.78 -30.84 0.12
CA VAL A 442 3.96 -30.38 1.24
C VAL A 442 4.89 -29.86 2.32
N LEU A 443 4.76 -28.61 2.66
CA LEU A 443 5.54 -27.91 3.68
C LEU A 443 4.70 -27.84 4.96
N THR A 444 5.17 -28.45 6.04
CA THR A 444 4.62 -28.22 7.38
C THR A 444 5.48 -27.17 8.06
N ILE A 445 4.91 -25.97 8.23
CA ILE A 445 5.54 -24.82 8.87
C ILE A 445 5.07 -24.80 10.32
N GLU A 446 5.99 -25.00 11.26
CA GLU A 446 5.70 -25.05 12.70
C GLU A 446 6.30 -23.81 13.36
N PHE A 447 5.49 -23.09 14.14
CA PHE A 447 5.93 -21.90 14.85
C PHE A 447 6.67 -22.26 16.15
N ASN A 448 7.80 -21.63 16.39
CA ASN A 448 8.68 -21.97 17.53
C ASN A 448 8.02 -21.68 18.88
N GLU A 449 7.22 -20.63 18.95
CA GLU A 449 6.54 -20.17 20.16
C GLU A 449 5.06 -19.92 19.87
N GLU A 450 4.24 -19.99 20.90
CA GLU A 450 2.85 -19.55 20.82
C GLU A 450 2.82 -18.02 20.71
N ARG A 451 1.96 -17.50 19.84
CA ARG A 451 1.77 -16.06 19.70
C ARG A 451 1.23 -15.45 20.99
N LYS A 452 1.88 -14.37 21.43
CA LYS A 452 1.50 -13.61 22.64
C LYS A 452 1.25 -12.15 22.26
N PRO A 453 0.30 -11.48 22.93
CA PRO A 453 0.11 -10.04 22.75
C PRO A 453 1.41 -9.26 22.97
N GLY A 454 1.68 -8.26 22.13
CA GLY A 454 2.87 -7.43 22.20
C GLY A 454 4.19 -8.10 21.77
N VAL A 455 4.12 -9.32 21.23
CA VAL A 455 5.29 -10.04 20.68
C VAL A 455 5.14 -10.15 19.17
N THR A 456 6.21 -9.88 18.44
CA THR A 456 6.25 -10.01 16.98
C THR A 456 5.84 -11.44 16.57
N PRO A 457 4.83 -11.61 15.72
CA PRO A 457 4.47 -12.91 15.17
C PRO A 457 5.61 -13.51 14.37
N ALA A 458 5.72 -14.84 14.34
CA ALA A 458 6.65 -15.50 13.43
C ALA A 458 6.24 -15.23 11.97
N ALA A 459 7.22 -14.90 11.14
CA ALA A 459 6.96 -14.56 9.74
C ALA A 459 8.18 -14.76 8.85
N GLY A 460 7.93 -14.89 7.54
CA GLY A 460 8.97 -15.03 6.55
C GLY A 460 8.42 -15.42 5.18
N LEU A 461 9.30 -15.99 4.38
CA LEU A 461 8.98 -16.52 3.06
C LEU A 461 9.66 -17.86 2.80
N VAL A 462 9.05 -18.61 1.88
CA VAL A 462 9.67 -19.81 1.28
C VAL A 462 9.61 -19.66 -0.24
N ILE A 463 10.74 -19.87 -0.89
CA ILE A 463 10.86 -19.83 -2.35
C ILE A 463 11.36 -21.20 -2.84
N ALA A 464 10.65 -21.81 -3.79
CA ALA A 464 11.18 -22.91 -4.57
C ALA A 464 12.10 -22.33 -5.66
N THR A 465 13.41 -22.40 -5.44
CA THR A 465 14.43 -21.77 -6.29
C THR A 465 14.83 -22.64 -7.48
N GLY A 466 14.57 -23.95 -7.38
CA GLY A 466 14.87 -24.96 -8.40
C GLY A 466 14.19 -26.27 -8.07
N LYS A 467 14.53 -27.30 -8.86
CA LYS A 467 14.05 -28.64 -8.57
C LYS A 467 14.65 -29.14 -7.26
N ASP A 468 13.79 -29.47 -6.31
CA ASP A 468 14.15 -29.95 -4.95
C ASP A 468 15.03 -28.95 -4.16
N GLU A 469 15.01 -27.64 -4.53
CA GLU A 469 15.79 -26.58 -3.90
C GLU A 469 14.89 -25.46 -3.36
N PHE A 470 15.12 -25.07 -2.12
CA PHE A 470 14.35 -24.07 -1.41
C PHE A 470 15.23 -23.03 -0.72
N LEU A 471 14.77 -21.79 -0.75
CA LEU A 471 15.26 -20.68 0.06
C LEU A 471 14.18 -20.33 1.09
N VAL A 472 14.54 -20.28 2.36
CA VAL A 472 13.67 -19.92 3.48
C VAL A 472 14.27 -18.72 4.20
N ALA A 473 13.51 -17.64 4.37
CA ALA A 473 13.98 -16.46 5.07
C ALA A 473 12.89 -15.91 5.99
N GLY A 474 13.30 -15.31 7.12
CA GLY A 474 12.38 -14.77 8.12
C GLY A 474 12.78 -15.11 9.54
N HIS A 475 11.81 -15.29 10.44
CA HIS A 475 12.07 -15.57 11.85
C HIS A 475 10.93 -16.37 12.51
N GLY A 476 11.26 -17.15 13.53
CA GLY A 476 10.29 -17.71 14.46
C GLY A 476 9.61 -19.02 14.03
N PHE A 477 10.07 -19.68 12.97
CA PHE A 477 9.45 -20.92 12.51
C PHE A 477 10.46 -21.93 11.98
N ARG A 478 10.00 -23.17 11.81
CA ARG A 478 10.72 -24.25 11.12
C ARG A 478 9.88 -24.85 10.01
N VAL A 479 10.55 -25.44 9.01
CA VAL A 479 9.88 -26.05 7.86
C VAL A 479 10.28 -27.53 7.78
N ARG A 480 9.28 -28.40 7.67
CA ARG A 480 9.45 -29.82 7.31
C ARG A 480 8.87 -30.03 5.92
N PHE A 481 9.51 -30.89 5.16
CA PHE A 481 9.15 -31.20 3.79
C PHE A 481 8.67 -32.65 3.67
N ALA A 482 7.58 -32.85 2.92
CA ALA A 482 7.10 -34.17 2.49
C ALA A 482 6.79 -34.09 1.00
N VAL A 483 6.92 -35.21 0.28
CA VAL A 483 6.61 -35.23 -1.18
C VAL A 483 5.10 -35.12 -1.37
N ASP A 484 4.66 -34.20 -2.22
CA ASP A 484 3.23 -34.01 -2.46
C ASP A 484 2.62 -35.19 -3.23
N GLY A 485 1.46 -35.68 -2.74
CA GLY A 485 0.68 -36.74 -3.39
C GLY A 485 1.33 -38.12 -3.44
N LYS A 486 2.47 -38.36 -2.77
CA LYS A 486 3.19 -39.64 -2.81
C LYS A 486 3.32 -40.27 -1.43
N ALA A 487 2.43 -41.18 -1.09
CA ALA A 487 2.58 -42.06 0.08
C ALA A 487 3.80 -42.99 -0.12
N GLY A 488 4.56 -43.23 0.95
CA GLY A 488 5.72 -44.14 0.90
C GLY A 488 7.00 -43.49 0.33
N TYR A 489 7.05 -42.13 0.28
CA TYR A 489 8.27 -41.40 0.00
C TYR A 489 8.83 -40.75 1.25
N TRP A 490 10.14 -40.82 1.43
CA TRP A 490 10.91 -40.07 2.42
C TRP A 490 11.59 -38.88 1.73
N VAL A 491 11.80 -37.82 2.47
CA VAL A 491 12.58 -36.67 1.99
C VAL A 491 13.92 -36.64 2.71
N GLU A 492 15.00 -36.87 1.98
CA GLU A 492 16.36 -36.78 2.49
C GLU A 492 16.89 -35.34 2.33
N ASN A 493 17.52 -34.80 3.37
CA ASN A 493 18.20 -33.53 3.32
C ASN A 493 19.62 -33.69 2.73
N LEU A 494 19.80 -33.36 1.46
CA LEU A 494 21.15 -33.41 0.83
C LEU A 494 22.06 -32.30 1.35
N ALA A 495 21.50 -31.10 1.58
CA ALA A 495 22.20 -29.98 2.17
C ALA A 495 21.20 -29.04 2.84
N ILE A 496 21.52 -28.64 4.08
CA ILE A 496 20.87 -27.53 4.75
C ILE A 496 21.98 -26.53 5.08
N GLU A 497 21.84 -25.30 4.62
CA GLU A 497 22.88 -24.28 4.76
C GLU A 497 22.29 -23.00 5.37
N GLU A 498 22.97 -22.48 6.39
CA GLU A 498 22.78 -21.13 6.87
C GLU A 498 23.42 -20.18 5.87
N CYS A 499 22.67 -19.20 5.39
CA CYS A 499 23.08 -18.31 4.32
C CYS A 499 22.97 -16.85 4.74
N VAL A 500 23.68 -16.00 4.04
CA VAL A 500 23.56 -14.53 4.11
C VAL A 500 23.58 -13.96 2.70
N PHE A 501 23.08 -12.75 2.55
CA PHE A 501 23.29 -11.99 1.32
C PHE A 501 24.48 -11.04 1.51
N VAL A 502 25.40 -11.08 0.57
CA VAL A 502 26.55 -10.18 0.47
C VAL A 502 26.47 -9.52 -0.91
N ASP A 503 26.30 -8.21 -0.95
CA ASP A 503 26.15 -7.45 -2.21
C ASP A 503 25.08 -8.02 -3.15
N GLY A 504 23.95 -8.44 -2.57
CA GLY A 504 22.83 -9.07 -3.30
C GLY A 504 23.08 -10.52 -3.77
N GLN A 505 24.22 -11.10 -3.41
CA GLN A 505 24.57 -12.48 -3.72
C GLN A 505 24.36 -13.40 -2.50
N LEU A 506 23.59 -14.48 -2.72
CA LEU A 506 23.38 -15.49 -1.69
C LEU A 506 24.67 -16.27 -1.43
N THR A 507 25.14 -16.27 -0.20
CA THR A 507 26.40 -16.89 0.22
C THR A 507 26.15 -17.85 1.37
N SER A 508 26.60 -19.09 1.25
CA SER A 508 26.58 -20.08 2.35
C SER A 508 27.61 -19.71 3.41
N VAL A 509 27.17 -19.65 4.66
CA VAL A 509 28.04 -19.40 5.84
C VAL A 509 28.53 -20.70 6.44
N ARG A 510 27.60 -21.64 6.67
CA ARG A 510 27.91 -22.97 7.19
C ARG A 510 26.83 -23.98 6.77
N ARG A 511 27.26 -25.25 6.69
CA ARG A 511 26.34 -26.37 6.51
C ARG A 511 25.87 -26.88 7.87
N LEU A 512 24.56 -27.06 8.00
CA LEU A 512 23.92 -27.59 9.18
C LEU A 512 23.76 -29.12 9.05
N ASN A 513 24.10 -29.86 10.12
CA ASN A 513 23.97 -31.31 10.14
C ASN A 513 23.75 -31.83 11.57
N GLY A 514 23.46 -33.13 11.71
CA GLY A 514 23.18 -33.75 13.02
C GLY A 514 21.99 -33.09 13.70
N ASP A 515 22.14 -32.73 14.97
CA ASP A 515 21.07 -32.10 15.77
C ASP A 515 20.67 -30.70 15.29
N GLU A 516 21.52 -30.05 14.50
CA GLU A 516 21.22 -28.75 13.86
C GLU A 516 20.63 -28.95 12.45
N GLY A 517 20.64 -30.17 11.92
CA GLY A 517 20.19 -30.50 10.56
C GLY A 517 18.69 -30.30 10.39
N GLY A 518 18.31 -29.18 9.81
CA GLY A 518 16.91 -28.84 9.52
C GLY A 518 16.71 -27.36 9.26
N VAL A 519 15.65 -27.02 8.54
CA VAL A 519 15.30 -25.62 8.31
C VAL A 519 14.58 -25.09 9.54
N ARG A 520 15.28 -24.32 10.35
CA ARG A 520 14.77 -23.67 11.56
C ARG A 520 15.31 -22.25 11.66
N LEU A 521 14.42 -21.28 11.77
CA LEU A 521 14.74 -19.87 11.93
C LEU A 521 14.46 -19.42 13.37
N ARG A 522 15.42 -18.72 13.98
CA ARG A 522 15.30 -18.22 15.36
C ARG A 522 14.18 -17.20 15.52
N THR A 523 13.63 -17.07 16.72
CA THR A 523 12.46 -16.23 16.97
C THR A 523 12.75 -14.73 16.91
N ARG A 524 13.95 -14.32 17.30
CA ARG A 524 14.29 -12.89 17.50
C ARG A 524 15.36 -12.37 16.56
N GLU A 525 15.63 -13.08 15.50
CA GLU A 525 16.62 -12.73 14.49
C GLU A 525 16.12 -13.15 13.12
N VAL A 526 16.36 -12.32 12.12
CA VAL A 526 16.07 -12.67 10.74
C VAL A 526 17.20 -13.52 10.20
N GLU A 527 16.85 -14.69 9.71
CA GLU A 527 17.78 -15.67 9.16
C GLU A 527 17.41 -16.07 7.75
N VAL A 528 18.39 -16.59 7.02
CA VAL A 528 18.23 -17.15 5.67
C VAL A 528 18.82 -18.55 5.66
N CYS A 529 18.06 -19.51 5.18
CA CYS A 529 18.42 -20.92 5.09
C CYS A 529 18.16 -21.45 3.69
N CYS A 530 19.09 -22.20 3.13
CA CYS A 530 18.93 -22.94 1.87
C CYS A 530 18.78 -24.42 2.17
N ALA A 531 17.83 -25.07 1.49
CA ALA A 531 17.62 -26.50 1.58
C ALA A 531 17.70 -27.14 0.19
N LYS A 532 18.48 -28.19 0.07
CA LYS A 532 18.52 -29.10 -1.07
C LYS A 532 18.03 -30.48 -0.62
N LEU A 533 17.00 -30.95 -1.26
CA LEU A 533 16.27 -32.14 -0.87
C LEU A 533 16.42 -33.27 -1.90
N HIS A 534 16.09 -34.50 -1.50
CA HIS A 534 15.98 -35.62 -2.42
C HIS A 534 14.81 -36.53 -2.01
N PRO A 535 13.82 -36.75 -2.89
CA PRO A 535 12.74 -37.68 -2.63
C PRO A 535 13.22 -39.13 -2.83
N LEU A 536 13.12 -39.96 -1.78
CA LEU A 536 13.45 -41.39 -1.79
C LEU A 536 12.15 -42.21 -1.71
N ALA A 537 11.98 -43.17 -2.62
CA ALA A 537 10.95 -44.20 -2.46
C ALA A 537 11.35 -45.21 -1.36
N VAL A 538 10.46 -45.48 -0.41
CA VAL A 538 10.69 -46.42 0.73
C VAL A 538 9.89 -47.69 0.51
#